data_233cabc7a232e5e524323af4f1127121
#
_entry.id   233cabc7a232e5e524323af4f1127121
#
_cell.length_a   1.000
_cell.length_b   1.000
_cell.length_c   1.000
_cell.angle_alpha   90.00
_cell.angle_beta   90.00
_cell.angle_gamma   90.00
#
_symmetry.space_group_name_H-M   'P 1'
#
loop_
_entity.id
_entity.type
_entity.pdbx_description
1 polymer ?
#
loop_
_entity_poly.entity_id
_entity_poly.type
_entity_poly.pdbx_seq_one_letter_code
_entity_poly.pdbx_strand_id
1 'polypeptide(L)'
;MDSLEARSLIPLTAGYIHMNHAGVSPMSLRVAAAVEQVVGASVNLPYPGGWAREEADRVRGLVAQLINVPSDSIALTRSTAHGISLLAQGLDWKPGDNVVGAHGEYPANVYPWMAQAARGVDLRQVHPQEGRISPEQVFSVVDARTRVVALSHVEFWNGFRLDIETIGAECRRRGILFAVDVMQSAGALRLDVGRLPIDFCAAGAGKWLMGPPGIGFCFCMPELIERLQPPIVGVCSVVGYDRYFEYDLTLSPTARRFEESVVSLLDTAAFGP
;
A
#
# COMPACT_ATOMS: atom_id res chain seq x y z
N MET A 1 -4.95 17.34 18.87
CA MET A 1 -3.73 18.13 18.51
C MET A 1 -4.19 19.37 17.78
N ASP A 2 -3.86 20.55 18.28
CA ASP A 2 -4.11 21.79 17.55
C ASP A 2 -2.99 22.12 16.53
N SER A 3 -3.17 23.19 15.77
CA SER A 3 -2.23 23.57 14.71
C SER A 3 -0.86 24.02 15.23
N LEU A 4 -0.79 24.61 16.42
CA LEU A 4 0.47 25.06 17.04
C LEU A 4 1.26 23.86 17.58
N GLU A 5 0.56 22.93 18.23
CA GLU A 5 1.15 21.68 18.68
C GLU A 5 1.67 20.84 17.48
N ALA A 6 0.88 20.72 16.41
CA ALA A 6 1.34 20.03 15.18
C ALA A 6 2.59 20.69 14.58
N ARG A 7 2.64 22.03 14.53
CA ARG A 7 3.82 22.75 14.01
C ARG A 7 5.05 22.55 14.89
N SER A 8 4.92 22.49 16.21
CA SER A 8 6.04 22.25 17.12
C SER A 8 6.70 20.89 16.94
N LEU A 9 5.94 19.91 16.45
CA LEU A 9 6.46 18.57 16.12
C LEU A 9 7.24 18.52 14.79
N ILE A 10 7.19 19.57 13.97
CA ILE A 10 7.85 19.63 12.68
C ILE A 10 8.75 20.87 12.63
N PRO A 11 10.02 20.79 13.12
CA PRO A 11 10.93 21.94 13.24
C PRO A 11 11.15 22.69 11.93
N LEU A 12 11.07 22.01 10.78
CA LEU A 12 11.14 22.63 9.46
C LEU A 12 10.22 23.85 9.32
N THR A 13 9.03 23.81 9.96
CA THR A 13 8.03 24.86 9.85
C THR A 13 8.42 26.18 10.57
N ALA A 14 9.51 26.20 11.34
CA ALA A 14 10.04 27.42 11.94
C ALA A 14 10.68 28.35 10.89
N GLY A 15 11.28 27.79 9.82
CA GLY A 15 11.95 28.55 8.78
C GLY A 15 11.36 28.41 7.37
N TYR A 16 10.46 27.45 7.17
CA TYR A 16 9.90 27.14 5.84
C TYR A 16 8.38 26.94 5.89
N ILE A 17 7.73 27.33 4.82
CA ILE A 17 6.34 26.94 4.54
C ILE A 17 6.37 25.72 3.63
N HIS A 18 6.25 24.51 4.21
CA HIS A 18 6.23 23.27 3.44
C HIS A 18 4.83 23.02 2.87
N MET A 19 4.72 22.98 1.54
CA MET A 19 3.45 22.80 0.81
C MET A 19 3.48 21.58 -0.13
N ASN A 20 4.53 20.73 -0.08
CA ASN A 20 4.70 19.63 -1.02
C ASN A 20 4.77 18.26 -0.31
N HIS A 21 3.74 17.94 0.48
CA HIS A 21 3.56 16.57 1.01
C HIS A 21 3.34 15.54 -0.10
N ALA A 22 2.82 15.96 -1.26
CA ALA A 22 2.68 15.10 -2.44
C ALA A 22 4.03 14.62 -3.00
N GLY A 23 5.11 15.37 -2.80
CA GLY A 23 6.47 14.94 -3.06
C GLY A 23 7.00 14.05 -1.95
N VAL A 24 7.47 14.65 -0.87
CA VAL A 24 7.94 13.98 0.36
C VAL A 24 7.58 14.86 1.56
N SER A 25 7.08 14.26 2.62
CA SER A 25 6.82 14.97 3.88
C SER A 25 8.08 15.13 4.72
N PRO A 26 8.20 16.22 5.49
CA PRO A 26 9.19 16.28 6.58
C PRO A 26 8.83 15.26 7.65
N MET A 27 9.83 14.64 8.25
CA MET A 27 9.64 13.79 9.42
C MET A 27 9.39 14.63 10.67
N SER A 28 8.53 14.12 11.57
CA SER A 28 8.24 14.76 12.85
C SER A 28 9.29 14.41 13.91
N LEU A 29 9.32 15.19 14.99
CA LEU A 29 10.15 14.86 16.17
C LEU A 29 9.73 13.52 16.81
N ARG A 30 8.46 13.11 16.69
CA ARG A 30 8.01 11.79 17.15
C ARG A 30 8.68 10.66 16.37
N VAL A 31 8.75 10.81 15.05
CA VAL A 31 9.46 9.85 14.17
C VAL A 31 10.95 9.80 14.53
N ALA A 32 11.60 10.95 14.71
CA ALA A 32 13.02 11.01 15.11
C ALA A 32 13.25 10.30 16.44
N ALA A 33 12.44 10.60 17.47
CA ALA A 33 12.55 9.98 18.78
C ALA A 33 12.35 8.45 18.74
N ALA A 34 11.42 7.95 17.93
CA ALA A 34 11.22 6.51 17.77
C ALA A 34 12.44 5.82 17.13
N VAL A 35 13.06 6.44 16.13
CA VAL A 35 14.31 5.94 15.53
C VAL A 35 15.45 5.93 16.54
N GLU A 36 15.65 7.03 17.29
CA GLU A 36 16.68 7.14 18.34
C GLU A 36 16.50 6.06 19.42
N GLN A 37 15.27 5.79 19.84
CA GLN A 37 14.97 4.72 20.79
C GLN A 37 15.40 3.34 20.28
N VAL A 38 15.10 3.02 19.00
CA VAL A 38 15.48 1.74 18.39
C VAL A 38 16.99 1.62 18.29
N VAL A 39 17.67 2.68 17.83
CA VAL A 39 19.14 2.70 17.73
C VAL A 39 19.76 2.52 19.11
N GLY A 40 19.30 3.29 20.11
CA GLY A 40 19.80 3.18 21.49
C GLY A 40 19.60 1.79 22.11
N ALA A 41 18.44 1.19 21.88
CA ALA A 41 18.18 -0.17 22.33
C ALA A 41 19.05 -1.21 21.61
N SER A 42 19.24 -1.07 20.30
CA SER A 42 20.05 -2.00 19.51
C SER A 42 21.54 -1.99 19.88
N VAL A 43 22.04 -0.86 20.40
CA VAL A 43 23.42 -0.72 20.88
C VAL A 43 23.60 -1.30 22.28
N ASN A 44 22.59 -1.19 23.15
CA ASN A 44 22.73 -1.45 24.60
C ASN A 44 22.04 -2.71 25.10
N LEU A 45 21.19 -3.33 24.29
CA LEU A 45 20.40 -4.49 24.69
C LEU A 45 20.73 -5.73 23.86
N PRO A 46 20.55 -6.96 24.40
CA PRO A 46 20.57 -8.16 23.60
C PRO A 46 19.53 -8.10 22.47
N TYR A 47 19.74 -8.87 21.43
CA TYR A 47 18.95 -8.91 20.20
C TYR A 47 17.43 -8.76 20.43
N PRO A 48 16.80 -7.71 19.87
CA PRO A 48 15.40 -7.36 20.13
C PRO A 48 14.39 -8.12 19.24
N GLY A 49 14.61 -9.40 18.94
CA GLY A 49 13.82 -10.14 17.95
C GLY A 49 12.31 -10.18 18.22
N GLY A 50 11.88 -10.25 19.48
CA GLY A 50 10.47 -10.13 19.86
C GLY A 50 9.90 -8.75 19.58
N TRP A 51 10.65 -7.71 19.92
CA TRP A 51 10.24 -6.32 19.73
C TRP A 51 9.93 -5.97 18.26
N ALA A 52 10.73 -6.44 17.31
CA ALA A 52 10.49 -6.15 15.88
C ALA A 52 9.13 -6.69 15.41
N ARG A 53 8.69 -7.83 15.92
CA ARG A 53 7.37 -8.41 15.59
C ARG A 53 6.23 -7.65 16.28
N GLU A 54 6.37 -7.40 17.56
CA GLU A 54 5.37 -6.65 18.34
C GLU A 54 5.15 -5.27 17.73
N GLU A 55 6.21 -4.60 17.31
CA GLU A 55 6.14 -3.29 16.66
C GLU A 55 5.48 -3.39 15.28
N ALA A 56 5.82 -4.39 14.47
CA ALA A 56 5.17 -4.63 13.19
C ALA A 56 3.66 -4.92 13.36
N ASP A 57 3.27 -5.70 14.37
CA ASP A 57 1.86 -5.98 14.67
C ASP A 57 1.13 -4.72 15.16
N ARG A 58 1.78 -3.90 15.97
CA ARG A 58 1.25 -2.61 16.42
C ARG A 58 0.99 -1.66 15.24
N VAL A 59 1.98 -1.49 14.37
CA VAL A 59 1.88 -0.60 13.20
C VAL A 59 0.82 -1.11 12.22
N ARG A 60 0.74 -2.42 12.00
CA ARG A 60 -0.31 -3.04 11.18
C ARG A 60 -1.70 -2.73 11.75
N GLY A 61 -1.85 -2.80 13.07
CA GLY A 61 -3.09 -2.42 13.77
C GLY A 61 -3.44 -0.93 13.59
N LEU A 62 -2.45 -0.03 13.64
CA LEU A 62 -2.67 1.41 13.41
C LEU A 62 -3.11 1.71 11.96
N VAL A 63 -2.46 1.08 10.99
CA VAL A 63 -2.86 1.19 9.57
C VAL A 63 -4.27 0.67 9.37
N ALA A 64 -4.61 -0.48 9.96
CA ALA A 64 -5.94 -1.07 9.89
C ALA A 64 -7.02 -0.14 10.45
N GLN A 65 -6.74 0.50 11.59
CA GLN A 65 -7.63 1.52 12.18
C GLN A 65 -7.76 2.76 11.28
N LEU A 66 -6.65 3.24 10.70
CA LEU A 66 -6.64 4.42 9.85
C LEU A 66 -7.56 4.29 8.63
N ILE A 67 -7.61 3.09 8.03
CA ILE A 67 -8.42 2.82 6.83
C ILE A 67 -9.65 1.95 7.10
N ASN A 68 -9.95 1.69 8.38
CA ASN A 68 -11.13 0.94 8.87
C ASN A 68 -11.27 -0.47 8.26
N VAL A 69 -10.24 -1.31 8.45
CA VAL A 69 -10.23 -2.72 8.00
C VAL A 69 -9.66 -3.62 9.10
N PRO A 70 -9.84 -4.96 9.02
CA PRO A 70 -9.15 -5.90 9.90
C PRO A 70 -7.63 -5.86 9.71
N SER A 71 -6.87 -5.96 10.81
CA SER A 71 -5.39 -6.00 10.76
C SER A 71 -4.83 -7.18 9.95
N ASP A 72 -5.56 -8.30 9.92
CA ASP A 72 -5.21 -9.48 9.13
C ASP A 72 -5.26 -9.25 7.62
N SER A 73 -5.90 -8.18 7.17
CA SER A 73 -5.95 -7.75 5.77
C SER A 73 -4.80 -6.82 5.38
N ILE A 74 -3.91 -6.46 6.32
CA ILE A 74 -2.79 -5.55 6.09
C ILE A 74 -1.48 -6.33 6.02
N ALA A 75 -0.68 -6.07 4.97
CA ALA A 75 0.73 -6.41 4.92
C ALA A 75 1.57 -5.13 4.91
N LEU A 76 2.69 -5.16 5.63
CA LEU A 76 3.69 -4.09 5.56
C LEU A 76 4.55 -4.30 4.31
N THR A 77 4.78 -3.22 3.59
CA THR A 77 5.51 -3.22 2.31
C THR A 77 6.65 -2.20 2.33
N ARG A 78 7.55 -2.26 1.36
CA ARG A 78 8.66 -1.29 1.25
C ARG A 78 8.25 0.01 0.53
N SER A 79 7.17 -0.04 -0.24
CA SER A 79 6.68 1.10 -1.04
C SER A 79 5.33 0.78 -1.67
N THR A 80 4.67 1.77 -2.23
CA THR A 80 3.48 1.60 -3.08
C THR A 80 3.76 0.64 -4.24
N ALA A 81 4.90 0.81 -4.93
CA ALA A 81 5.29 -0.05 -6.05
C ALA A 81 5.46 -1.51 -5.64
N HIS A 82 6.02 -1.77 -4.44
CA HIS A 82 6.11 -3.13 -3.89
C HIS A 82 4.72 -3.72 -3.66
N GLY A 83 3.82 -2.98 -2.99
CA GLY A 83 2.44 -3.44 -2.76
C GLY A 83 1.70 -3.77 -4.06
N ILE A 84 1.73 -2.86 -5.06
CA ILE A 84 1.08 -3.10 -6.35
C ILE A 84 1.72 -4.28 -7.09
N SER A 85 3.04 -4.45 -7.00
CA SER A 85 3.75 -5.58 -7.60
C SER A 85 3.34 -6.92 -6.97
N LEU A 86 3.05 -6.98 -5.66
CA LEU A 86 2.53 -8.18 -5.01
C LEU A 86 1.22 -8.63 -5.66
N LEU A 87 0.30 -7.70 -5.88
CA LEU A 87 -0.95 -8.00 -6.58
C LEU A 87 -0.69 -8.42 -8.03
N ALA A 88 0.05 -7.59 -8.78
CA ALA A 88 0.27 -7.80 -10.21
C ALA A 88 0.94 -9.15 -10.51
N GLN A 89 1.89 -9.57 -9.69
CA GLN A 89 2.61 -10.83 -9.87
C GLN A 89 1.89 -12.04 -9.29
N GLY A 90 1.10 -11.83 -8.22
CA GLY A 90 0.39 -12.88 -7.50
C GLY A 90 -0.88 -13.39 -8.16
N LEU A 91 -1.41 -12.67 -9.16
CA LEU A 91 -2.59 -13.08 -9.90
C LEU A 91 -2.28 -14.19 -10.91
N ASP A 92 -3.22 -15.13 -11.04
CA ASP A 92 -3.21 -16.17 -12.09
C ASP A 92 -3.68 -15.58 -13.42
N TRP A 93 -2.71 -15.06 -14.18
CA TRP A 93 -2.95 -14.45 -15.49
C TRP A 93 -3.08 -15.47 -16.60
N LYS A 94 -3.95 -15.17 -17.57
CA LYS A 94 -4.08 -15.92 -18.82
C LYS A 94 -3.69 -15.02 -19.99
N PRO A 95 -3.04 -15.57 -21.03
CA PRO A 95 -2.76 -14.81 -22.24
C PRO A 95 -4.03 -14.16 -22.82
N GLY A 96 -3.95 -12.86 -23.08
CA GLY A 96 -5.07 -12.03 -23.53
C GLY A 96 -5.88 -11.38 -22.41
N ASP A 97 -5.62 -11.66 -21.13
CA ASP A 97 -6.14 -10.86 -20.03
C ASP A 97 -5.62 -9.42 -20.13
N ASN A 98 -6.34 -8.48 -19.55
CA ASN A 98 -5.90 -7.10 -19.52
C ASN A 98 -6.15 -6.41 -18.17
N VAL A 99 -5.39 -5.34 -17.97
CA VAL A 99 -5.53 -4.38 -16.87
C VAL A 99 -5.94 -3.04 -17.45
N VAL A 100 -6.89 -2.38 -16.84
CA VAL A 100 -7.24 -0.99 -17.17
C VAL A 100 -6.61 -0.07 -16.14
N GLY A 101 -5.75 0.85 -16.60
CA GLY A 101 -5.13 1.91 -15.81
C GLY A 101 -5.42 3.28 -16.43
N ALA A 102 -4.74 4.32 -15.96
CA ALA A 102 -4.83 5.64 -16.53
C ALA A 102 -3.50 6.10 -17.15
N HIS A 103 -3.58 6.88 -18.22
CA HIS A 103 -2.43 7.59 -18.75
C HIS A 103 -2.08 8.74 -17.81
N GLY A 104 -0.80 8.88 -17.47
CA GLY A 104 -0.34 9.90 -16.51
C GLY A 104 -0.29 9.43 -15.06
N GLU A 105 -0.61 8.17 -14.78
CA GLU A 105 -0.39 7.55 -13.45
C GLU A 105 1.08 7.64 -13.04
N TYR A 106 1.32 7.69 -11.72
CA TYR A 106 2.69 7.56 -11.21
C TYR A 106 3.24 6.17 -11.56
N PRO A 107 4.51 6.05 -11.98
CA PRO A 107 5.10 4.78 -12.45
C PRO A 107 4.94 3.59 -11.51
N ALA A 108 4.77 3.81 -10.20
CA ALA A 108 4.46 2.75 -9.24
C ALA A 108 3.16 2.00 -9.57
N ASN A 109 2.20 2.67 -10.19
CA ASN A 109 0.93 2.07 -10.64
C ASN A 109 0.88 1.81 -12.17
N VAL A 110 2.02 1.78 -12.82
CA VAL A 110 2.14 1.49 -14.26
C VAL A 110 3.06 0.30 -14.52
N TYR A 111 4.31 0.38 -14.07
CA TYR A 111 5.31 -0.63 -14.38
C TYR A 111 5.00 -2.04 -13.87
N PRO A 112 4.41 -2.24 -12.68
CA PRO A 112 4.02 -3.60 -12.26
C PRO A 112 3.06 -4.29 -13.24
N TRP A 113 2.16 -3.51 -13.83
CA TRP A 113 1.19 -4.00 -14.82
C TRP A 113 1.83 -4.22 -16.18
N MET A 114 2.67 -3.29 -16.66
CA MET A 114 3.43 -3.46 -17.90
C MET A 114 4.34 -4.70 -17.87
N ALA A 115 4.90 -5.02 -16.71
CA ALA A 115 5.73 -6.21 -16.53
C ALA A 115 4.97 -7.53 -16.78
N GLN A 116 3.63 -7.52 -16.73
CA GLN A 116 2.83 -8.71 -17.02
C GLN A 116 2.70 -8.99 -18.54
N ALA A 117 3.22 -8.12 -19.40
CA ALA A 117 3.26 -8.36 -20.85
C ALA A 117 3.97 -9.68 -21.23
N ALA A 118 4.98 -10.10 -20.44
CA ALA A 118 5.64 -11.39 -20.60
C ALA A 118 4.72 -12.61 -20.39
N ARG A 119 3.57 -12.40 -19.72
CA ARG A 119 2.50 -13.40 -19.51
C ARG A 119 1.35 -13.23 -20.50
N GLY A 120 1.50 -12.35 -21.51
CA GLY A 120 0.45 -12.05 -22.49
C GLY A 120 -0.66 -11.16 -21.97
N VAL A 121 -0.42 -10.38 -20.92
CA VAL A 121 -1.36 -9.42 -20.34
C VAL A 121 -1.15 -8.03 -20.94
N ASP A 122 -2.24 -7.37 -21.33
CA ASP A 122 -2.21 -6.03 -21.90
C ASP A 122 -2.56 -4.96 -20.83
N LEU A 123 -1.80 -3.85 -20.83
CA LEU A 123 -2.17 -2.66 -20.04
C LEU A 123 -2.86 -1.64 -20.96
N ARG A 124 -4.14 -1.46 -20.74
CA ARG A 124 -4.96 -0.46 -21.43
C ARG A 124 -5.05 0.79 -20.58
N GLN A 125 -4.85 1.94 -21.19
CA GLN A 125 -4.83 3.20 -20.46
C GLN A 125 -5.96 4.12 -20.92
N VAL A 126 -6.73 4.63 -19.95
CA VAL A 126 -7.69 5.71 -20.14
C VAL A 126 -6.94 7.03 -20.20
N HIS A 127 -7.21 7.85 -21.20
CA HIS A 127 -6.63 9.19 -21.32
C HIS A 127 -7.51 10.22 -20.61
N PRO A 128 -6.95 10.98 -19.64
CA PRO A 128 -7.68 12.06 -18.98
C PRO A 128 -8.17 13.11 -19.99
N GLN A 129 -9.40 13.60 -19.80
CA GLN A 129 -9.94 14.75 -20.52
C GLN A 129 -9.88 15.95 -19.60
N GLU A 130 -9.20 17.02 -20.02
CA GLU A 130 -8.96 18.21 -19.19
C GLU A 130 -8.39 17.86 -17.78
N GLY A 131 -7.54 16.85 -17.72
CA GLY A 131 -6.93 16.38 -16.46
C GLY A 131 -7.85 15.58 -15.55
N ARG A 132 -9.01 15.14 -16.03
CA ARG A 132 -10.02 14.38 -15.27
C ARG A 132 -10.31 13.04 -15.93
N ILE A 133 -10.71 12.08 -15.13
CA ILE A 133 -11.15 10.75 -15.57
C ILE A 133 -12.51 10.49 -14.97
N SER A 134 -13.50 10.22 -15.83
CA SER A 134 -14.84 9.81 -15.37
C SER A 134 -14.98 8.29 -15.32
N PRO A 135 -15.95 7.76 -14.53
CA PRO A 135 -16.27 6.33 -14.54
C PRO A 135 -16.59 5.80 -15.96
N GLU A 136 -17.31 6.57 -16.77
CA GLU A 136 -17.68 6.18 -18.13
C GLU A 136 -16.44 6.00 -19.02
N GLN A 137 -15.43 6.88 -18.88
CA GLN A 137 -14.17 6.75 -19.58
C GLN A 137 -13.44 5.45 -19.18
N VAL A 138 -13.39 5.13 -17.87
CA VAL A 138 -12.78 3.89 -17.38
C VAL A 138 -13.46 2.69 -18.03
N PHE A 139 -14.78 2.66 -18.01
CA PHE A 139 -15.54 1.49 -18.51
C PHE A 139 -15.66 1.44 -20.04
N SER A 140 -15.30 2.50 -20.75
CA SER A 140 -15.26 2.49 -22.23
C SER A 140 -14.14 1.59 -22.80
N VAL A 141 -13.08 1.33 -22.02
CA VAL A 141 -11.95 0.47 -22.43
C VAL A 141 -11.95 -0.91 -21.76
N VAL A 142 -12.93 -1.17 -20.87
CA VAL A 142 -13.13 -2.45 -20.21
C VAL A 142 -13.82 -3.43 -21.15
N ASP A 143 -13.36 -4.68 -21.18
CA ASP A 143 -13.97 -5.78 -21.93
C ASP A 143 -14.09 -7.07 -21.08
N ALA A 144 -14.52 -8.16 -21.70
CA ALA A 144 -14.70 -9.46 -21.05
C ALA A 144 -13.38 -10.12 -20.58
N ARG A 145 -12.22 -9.58 -20.98
CA ARG A 145 -10.89 -10.06 -20.60
C ARG A 145 -10.24 -9.16 -19.53
N THR A 146 -10.90 -8.08 -19.13
CA THR A 146 -10.40 -7.19 -18.08
C THR A 146 -10.49 -7.87 -16.73
N ARG A 147 -9.32 -8.05 -16.08
CA ARG A 147 -9.20 -8.70 -14.78
C ARG A 147 -9.05 -7.70 -13.64
N VAL A 148 -8.43 -6.56 -13.91
CA VAL A 148 -8.15 -5.52 -12.92
C VAL A 148 -8.41 -4.15 -13.51
N VAL A 149 -9.02 -3.28 -12.71
CA VAL A 149 -8.97 -1.82 -12.87
C VAL A 149 -8.01 -1.31 -11.81
N ALA A 150 -6.93 -0.63 -12.20
CA ALA A 150 -5.87 -0.15 -11.33
C ALA A 150 -5.70 1.36 -11.49
N LEU A 151 -6.12 2.14 -10.49
CA LEU A 151 -6.16 3.60 -10.56
C LEU A 151 -5.70 4.24 -9.25
N SER A 152 -5.18 5.46 -9.32
CA SER A 152 -4.94 6.28 -8.13
C SER A 152 -6.23 6.91 -7.61
N HIS A 153 -6.43 6.94 -6.27
CA HIS A 153 -7.55 7.67 -5.68
C HIS A 153 -7.40 9.18 -5.92
N VAL A 154 -6.17 9.69 -5.83
CA VAL A 154 -5.83 11.08 -6.14
C VAL A 154 -4.61 11.09 -7.03
N GLU A 155 -4.70 11.78 -8.16
CA GLU A 155 -3.62 11.89 -9.12
C GLU A 155 -2.46 12.74 -8.59
N PHE A 156 -1.23 12.23 -8.74
CA PHE A 156 -0.03 12.85 -8.16
C PHE A 156 0.36 14.20 -8.81
N TRP A 157 0.00 14.41 -10.08
CA TRP A 157 0.45 15.57 -10.87
C TRP A 157 -0.50 16.75 -10.86
N ASN A 158 -1.82 16.50 -10.67
CA ASN A 158 -2.83 17.56 -10.69
C ASN A 158 -3.77 17.56 -9.48
N GLY A 159 -3.68 16.54 -8.62
CA GLY A 159 -4.53 16.40 -7.43
C GLY A 159 -5.99 16.05 -7.73
N PHE A 160 -6.32 15.64 -8.98
CA PHE A 160 -7.67 15.21 -9.30
C PHE A 160 -8.04 13.97 -8.47
N ARG A 161 -9.17 14.04 -7.78
CA ARG A 161 -9.72 12.95 -6.98
C ARG A 161 -10.73 12.15 -7.80
N LEU A 162 -10.43 10.88 -8.02
CA LEU A 162 -11.31 9.95 -8.74
C LEU A 162 -12.52 9.54 -7.89
N ASP A 163 -13.64 9.29 -8.55
CA ASP A 163 -14.83 8.66 -7.95
C ASP A 163 -14.63 7.15 -7.80
N ILE A 164 -13.82 6.76 -6.80
CA ILE A 164 -13.49 5.36 -6.53
C ILE A 164 -14.69 4.56 -6.02
N GLU A 165 -15.72 5.23 -5.49
CA GLU A 165 -16.95 4.57 -5.05
C GLU A 165 -17.77 4.05 -6.24
N THR A 166 -18.04 4.91 -7.22
CA THR A 166 -18.77 4.53 -8.44
C THR A 166 -17.96 3.53 -9.26
N ILE A 167 -16.66 3.76 -9.45
CA ILE A 167 -15.79 2.86 -10.23
C ILE A 167 -15.74 1.48 -9.57
N GLY A 168 -15.49 1.41 -8.27
CA GLY A 168 -15.39 0.14 -7.56
C GLY A 168 -16.71 -0.63 -7.50
N ALA A 169 -17.85 0.07 -7.33
CA ALA A 169 -19.16 -0.57 -7.37
C ALA A 169 -19.41 -1.25 -8.72
N GLU A 170 -19.05 -0.60 -9.81
CA GLU A 170 -19.19 -1.14 -11.15
C GLU A 170 -18.18 -2.28 -11.44
N CYS A 171 -16.94 -2.17 -10.94
CA CYS A 171 -15.97 -3.26 -10.98
C CYS A 171 -16.50 -4.51 -10.29
N ARG A 172 -17.04 -4.37 -9.06
CA ARG A 172 -17.65 -5.45 -8.29
C ARG A 172 -18.81 -6.10 -9.03
N ARG A 173 -19.69 -5.30 -9.65
CA ARG A 173 -20.81 -5.78 -10.46
C ARG A 173 -20.37 -6.63 -11.66
N ARG A 174 -19.19 -6.30 -12.24
CA ARG A 174 -18.59 -7.01 -13.39
C ARG A 174 -17.67 -8.16 -12.99
N GLY A 175 -17.39 -8.35 -11.70
CA GLY A 175 -16.43 -9.35 -11.24
C GLY A 175 -14.96 -8.99 -11.57
N ILE A 176 -14.67 -7.71 -11.73
CA ILE A 176 -13.33 -7.15 -11.99
C ILE A 176 -12.72 -6.71 -10.66
N LEU A 177 -11.46 -7.04 -10.40
CA LEU A 177 -10.75 -6.56 -9.23
C LEU A 177 -10.47 -5.06 -9.33
N PHE A 178 -10.71 -4.33 -8.24
CA PHE A 178 -10.40 -2.91 -8.16
C PHE A 178 -9.22 -2.66 -7.23
N ALA A 179 -8.08 -2.29 -7.81
CA ALA A 179 -6.83 -1.96 -7.13
C ALA A 179 -6.63 -0.43 -7.11
N VAL A 180 -6.39 0.13 -5.93
CA VAL A 180 -6.29 1.59 -5.75
C VAL A 180 -4.93 1.96 -5.17
N ASP A 181 -4.18 2.82 -5.87
CA ASP A 181 -3.05 3.53 -5.30
C ASP A 181 -3.59 4.65 -4.39
N VAL A 182 -3.36 4.53 -3.09
CA VAL A 182 -3.82 5.51 -2.10
C VAL A 182 -2.69 6.38 -1.55
N MET A 183 -1.55 6.43 -2.26
CA MET A 183 -0.36 7.18 -1.84
C MET A 183 -0.61 8.67 -1.63
N GLN A 184 -1.50 9.29 -2.41
CA GLN A 184 -1.83 10.70 -2.30
C GLN A 184 -3.08 10.96 -1.45
N SER A 185 -3.75 9.92 -0.95
CA SER A 185 -4.97 10.06 -0.15
C SER A 185 -4.86 9.53 1.28
N ALA A 186 -4.11 8.45 1.52
CA ALA A 186 -3.90 7.92 2.86
C ALA A 186 -3.14 8.94 3.72
N GLY A 187 -3.76 9.37 4.82
CA GLY A 187 -3.26 10.44 5.70
C GLY A 187 -3.73 11.85 5.31
N ALA A 188 -4.05 12.12 4.04
CA ALA A 188 -4.57 13.40 3.57
C ALA A 188 -6.10 13.49 3.60
N LEU A 189 -6.75 12.37 3.30
CA LEU A 189 -8.20 12.27 3.24
C LEU A 189 -8.68 11.18 4.21
N ARG A 190 -9.90 11.31 4.67
CA ARG A 190 -10.55 10.20 5.36
C ARG A 190 -10.81 9.07 4.36
N LEU A 191 -10.21 7.92 4.59
CA LEU A 191 -10.29 6.75 3.73
C LEU A 191 -10.91 5.59 4.53
N ASP A 192 -12.14 5.25 4.23
CA ASP A 192 -12.88 4.15 4.87
C ASP A 192 -12.95 2.96 3.89
N VAL A 193 -11.83 2.24 3.77
CA VAL A 193 -11.71 1.09 2.84
C VAL A 193 -12.72 -0.02 3.17
N GLY A 194 -13.06 -0.18 4.45
CA GLY A 194 -14.05 -1.18 4.87
C GLY A 194 -15.46 -0.94 4.33
N ARG A 195 -15.76 0.28 3.86
CA ARG A 195 -17.04 0.64 3.24
C ARG A 195 -16.95 0.86 1.72
N LEU A 196 -15.75 1.15 1.23
CA LEU A 196 -15.51 1.36 -0.19
C LEU A 196 -15.39 0.02 -0.93
N PRO A 197 -15.83 -0.05 -2.18
CA PRO A 197 -15.71 -1.26 -3.00
C PRO A 197 -14.29 -1.42 -3.58
N ILE A 198 -13.31 -1.53 -2.69
CA ILE A 198 -11.88 -1.70 -3.01
C ILE A 198 -11.46 -3.11 -2.64
N ASP A 199 -10.81 -3.83 -3.54
CA ASP A 199 -10.31 -5.18 -3.31
C ASP A 199 -8.86 -5.18 -2.84
N PHE A 200 -8.10 -4.19 -3.27
CA PHE A 200 -6.70 -4.01 -2.93
C PHE A 200 -6.32 -2.52 -2.92
N CYS A 201 -5.52 -2.09 -1.95
CA CYS A 201 -4.87 -0.78 -2.05
C CYS A 201 -3.45 -0.80 -1.48
N ALA A 202 -2.62 0.17 -1.90
CA ALA A 202 -1.26 0.30 -1.41
C ALA A 202 -0.84 1.78 -1.25
N ALA A 203 0.01 2.04 -0.26
CA ALA A 203 0.68 3.31 -0.07
C ALA A 203 2.04 3.14 0.60
N GLY A 204 2.97 4.03 0.31
CA GLY A 204 4.18 4.24 1.12
C GLY A 204 3.96 5.24 2.25
N ALA A 205 4.80 5.23 3.27
CA ALA A 205 4.67 6.10 4.43
C ALA A 205 5.19 7.54 4.21
N GLY A 206 6.09 7.76 3.25
CA GLY A 206 6.91 8.98 3.15
C GLY A 206 6.22 10.24 2.64
N LYS A 207 4.90 10.21 2.42
CA LYS A 207 4.12 11.37 1.99
C LYS A 207 3.14 11.80 3.09
N TRP A 208 1.85 11.74 2.85
CA TRP A 208 0.82 12.23 3.77
C TRP A 208 0.72 11.47 5.10
N LEU A 209 1.31 10.28 5.18
CA LEU A 209 1.46 9.52 6.44
C LEU A 209 2.66 9.99 7.27
N MET A 210 3.51 10.88 6.73
CA MET A 210 4.63 11.54 7.41
C MET A 210 5.65 10.58 8.05
N GLY A 211 5.65 9.31 7.63
CA GLY A 211 6.64 8.31 8.02
C GLY A 211 7.89 8.35 7.11
N PRO A 212 8.86 7.45 7.33
CA PRO A 212 10.06 7.38 6.50
C PRO A 212 9.75 6.78 5.12
N PRO A 213 10.54 7.12 4.08
CA PRO A 213 10.57 6.32 2.87
C PRO A 213 11.16 4.93 3.18
N GLY A 214 10.76 3.91 2.41
CA GLY A 214 11.26 2.54 2.61
C GLY A 214 10.27 1.61 3.33
N ILE A 215 9.21 2.15 3.90
CA ILE A 215 8.09 1.42 4.47
C ILE A 215 6.76 1.92 3.92
N GLY A 216 5.75 1.05 3.96
CA GLY A 216 4.38 1.33 3.59
C GLY A 216 3.50 0.15 3.92
N PHE A 217 2.34 0.09 3.31
CA PHE A 217 1.40 -1.00 3.51
C PHE A 217 0.67 -1.35 2.21
N CYS A 218 0.11 -2.56 2.17
CA CYS A 218 -1.01 -2.86 1.30
C CYS A 218 -2.17 -3.46 2.12
N PHE A 219 -3.37 -3.15 1.69
CA PHE A 219 -4.59 -3.84 2.07
C PHE A 219 -4.94 -4.85 0.98
N CYS A 220 -5.33 -6.04 1.39
CA CYS A 220 -5.86 -7.07 0.51
C CYS A 220 -7.14 -7.63 1.14
N MET A 221 -8.25 -7.61 0.41
CA MET A 221 -9.50 -8.17 0.92
C MET A 221 -9.34 -9.68 1.23
N PRO A 222 -10.01 -10.22 2.26
CA PRO A 222 -9.80 -11.58 2.72
C PRO A 222 -9.92 -12.65 1.62
N GLU A 223 -10.94 -12.53 0.76
CA GLU A 223 -11.18 -13.48 -0.32
C GLU A 223 -10.09 -13.44 -1.42
N LEU A 224 -9.41 -12.32 -1.55
CA LEU A 224 -8.29 -12.16 -2.49
C LEU A 224 -7.00 -12.70 -1.89
N ILE A 225 -6.80 -12.63 -0.58
CA ILE A 225 -5.60 -13.16 0.09
C ILE A 225 -5.39 -14.63 -0.26
N GLU A 226 -6.44 -15.44 -0.21
CA GLU A 226 -6.36 -16.88 -0.49
C GLU A 226 -6.04 -17.19 -1.96
N ARG A 227 -6.46 -16.31 -2.87
CA ARG A 227 -6.30 -16.47 -4.33
C ARG A 227 -4.95 -16.01 -4.85
N LEU A 228 -4.29 -15.10 -4.12
CA LEU A 228 -3.01 -14.56 -4.54
C LEU A 228 -1.86 -15.49 -4.12
N GLN A 229 -0.97 -15.75 -5.07
CA GLN A 229 0.29 -16.43 -4.80
C GLN A 229 1.36 -15.37 -4.45
N PRO A 230 1.98 -15.43 -3.26
CA PRO A 230 3.06 -14.52 -2.95
C PRO A 230 4.21 -14.67 -3.96
N PRO A 231 4.64 -13.59 -4.64
CA PRO A 231 5.74 -13.67 -5.60
C PRO A 231 7.10 -13.87 -4.94
N ILE A 232 7.19 -13.57 -3.66
CA ILE A 232 8.37 -13.78 -2.81
C ILE A 232 7.87 -14.48 -1.55
N VAL A 233 8.51 -15.58 -1.19
CA VAL A 233 8.17 -16.38 -0.01
C VAL A 233 9.40 -16.48 0.89
N GLY A 234 9.19 -16.32 2.18
CA GLY A 234 10.23 -16.46 3.19
C GLY A 234 9.68 -16.84 4.56
N VAL A 235 10.51 -16.71 5.59
CA VAL A 235 10.20 -17.20 6.93
C VAL A 235 8.91 -16.63 7.53
N CYS A 236 8.55 -15.38 7.22
CA CYS A 236 7.33 -14.75 7.75
C CYS A 236 6.08 -15.04 6.92
N SER A 237 6.22 -15.64 5.72
CA SER A 237 5.09 -15.93 4.84
C SER A 237 4.25 -17.15 5.26
N VAL A 238 4.78 -18.00 6.18
CA VAL A 238 4.19 -19.28 6.53
C VAL A 238 3.66 -19.32 7.96
N VAL A 239 2.77 -20.27 8.24
CA VAL A 239 2.40 -20.62 9.62
C VAL A 239 3.58 -21.32 10.29
N GLY A 240 3.76 -21.14 11.60
CA GLY A 240 4.87 -21.77 12.34
C GLY A 240 6.25 -21.21 11.96
N TYR A 241 6.32 -19.96 11.57
CA TYR A 241 7.53 -19.21 11.23
C TYR A 241 8.63 -19.21 12.29
N ASP A 242 8.35 -19.66 13.53
CA ASP A 242 9.26 -19.82 14.67
C ASP A 242 9.83 -21.24 14.80
N ARG A 243 9.32 -22.19 13.99
CA ARG A 243 9.78 -23.60 13.94
C ARG A 243 10.85 -23.79 12.87
N TYR A 244 12.04 -23.24 13.09
CA TYR A 244 13.11 -23.11 12.07
C TYR A 244 13.61 -24.42 11.44
N PHE A 245 13.37 -25.56 12.07
CA PHE A 245 13.82 -26.86 11.55
C PHE A 245 12.66 -27.73 11.04
N GLU A 246 11.43 -27.21 11.05
CA GLU A 246 10.25 -27.87 10.53
C GLU A 246 9.80 -27.12 9.27
N TYR A 247 10.21 -27.63 8.11
CA TYR A 247 9.92 -26.96 6.82
C TYR A 247 8.49 -27.27 6.36
N ASP A 248 7.57 -26.40 6.68
CA ASP A 248 6.16 -26.45 6.23
C ASP A 248 5.84 -25.21 5.42
N LEU A 249 5.51 -25.38 4.13
CA LEU A 249 5.16 -24.29 3.21
C LEU A 249 3.68 -23.88 3.30
N THR A 250 2.99 -24.20 4.38
CA THR A 250 1.63 -23.71 4.60
C THR A 250 1.65 -22.19 4.78
N LEU A 251 1.17 -21.47 3.77
CA LEU A 251 1.14 -20.00 3.80
C LEU A 251 0.22 -19.48 4.89
N SER A 252 0.58 -18.34 5.47
CA SER A 252 -0.28 -17.62 6.42
C SER A 252 -1.67 -17.38 5.81
N PRO A 253 -2.76 -17.57 6.54
CA PRO A 253 -4.11 -17.28 6.06
C PRO A 253 -4.42 -15.78 5.97
N THR A 254 -3.52 -14.94 6.48
CA THR A 254 -3.66 -13.47 6.50
C THR A 254 -2.76 -12.81 5.46
N ALA A 255 -2.88 -11.49 5.29
CA ALA A 255 -2.01 -10.70 4.40
C ALA A 255 -0.52 -10.79 4.78
N ARG A 256 -0.18 -11.27 5.98
CA ARG A 256 1.22 -11.55 6.38
C ARG A 256 1.93 -12.51 5.44
N ARG A 257 1.21 -13.36 4.68
CA ARG A 257 1.83 -14.22 3.64
C ARG A 257 2.64 -13.45 2.60
N PHE A 258 2.37 -12.15 2.45
CA PHE A 258 3.07 -11.26 1.52
C PHE A 258 4.32 -10.62 2.14
N GLU A 259 4.62 -10.90 3.41
CA GLU A 259 5.83 -10.45 4.10
C GLU A 259 6.85 -11.61 4.13
N GLU A 260 7.90 -11.52 3.32
CA GLU A 260 8.90 -12.59 3.19
C GLU A 260 9.82 -12.73 4.40
N SER A 261 10.00 -11.63 5.16
CA SER A 261 10.91 -11.56 6.30
C SER A 261 10.39 -10.60 7.35
N VAL A 262 11.08 -10.53 8.48
CA VAL A 262 10.83 -9.50 9.50
C VAL A 262 11.07 -8.13 8.87
N VAL A 263 10.06 -7.27 8.97
CA VAL A 263 10.17 -5.88 8.48
C VAL A 263 11.21 -5.12 9.33
N SER A 264 11.91 -4.19 8.72
CA SER A 264 12.91 -3.35 9.41
C SER A 264 12.31 -2.71 10.66
N LEU A 265 12.89 -3.00 11.84
CA LEU A 265 12.45 -2.42 13.10
C LEU A 265 12.56 -0.89 13.11
N LEU A 266 13.63 -0.36 12.49
CA LEU A 266 13.83 1.10 12.38
C LEU A 266 12.70 1.76 11.60
N ASP A 267 12.38 1.22 10.42
CA ASP A 267 11.34 1.77 9.56
C ASP A 267 9.95 1.59 10.18
N THR A 268 9.70 0.44 10.80
CA THR A 268 8.43 0.13 11.44
C THR A 268 8.17 1.05 12.64
N ALA A 269 9.16 1.22 13.53
CA ALA A 269 9.07 2.14 14.65
C ALA A 269 8.89 3.60 14.21
N ALA A 270 9.55 3.99 13.12
CA ALA A 270 9.41 5.31 12.54
C ALA A 270 8.05 5.55 11.84
N PHE A 271 7.35 4.49 11.45
CA PHE A 271 6.01 4.58 10.84
C PHE A 271 4.90 4.63 11.89
N GLY A 272 5.16 4.18 13.12
CA GLY A 272 4.16 4.06 14.19
C GLY A 272 3.74 5.35 14.89
N PRO A 273 4.54 6.42 14.99
CA PRO A 273 4.15 7.68 15.65
C PRO A 273 3.11 8.50 14.93
#